data_8b0f1b6d5a597bece2acc440006ef817
#
_entry.id   8b0f1b6d5a597bece2acc440006ef817
#
_cell.length_a   1.000
_cell.length_b   1.000
_cell.length_c   1.000
_cell.angle_alpha   90.00
_cell.angle_beta   90.00
_cell.angle_gamma   90.00
#
_symmetry.space_group_name_H-M   'P 1'
#
loop_
_entity.id
_entity.type
_entity.pdbx_description
1 polymer ?
#
loop_
_entity_poly.entity_id
_entity_poly.type
_entity_poly.pdbx_seq_one_letter_code
_entity_poly.pdbx_strand_id
1 'polypeptide(L)'
;IQRHLDNARHDKHDYKYRKNIDGKYTEEKRKSLLEALKDEEWDYIVFQQASSFAGQYSSYFPELTELMEYVKANATNPNVKYAMQQTWAYAKDSNHPGFFRCRIFL
;
A
#
# COMPACT_ATOMS: atom_id res chain seq x y z
N ILE A 1 0.05 -3.11 -5.15
CA ILE A 1 -1.40 -3.14 -4.86
C ILE A 1 -1.93 -4.55 -4.99
N GLN A 2 -1.78 -5.20 -6.13
CA GLN A 2 -2.29 -6.56 -6.36
C GLN A 2 -1.81 -7.57 -5.30
N ARG A 3 -0.52 -7.56 -4.96
CA ARG A 3 0.04 -8.44 -3.93
C ARG A 3 -0.64 -8.23 -2.57
N HIS A 4 -0.93 -6.99 -2.21
CA HIS A 4 -1.61 -6.68 -0.95
C HIS A 4 -3.05 -7.16 -0.96
N LEU A 5 -3.74 -7.03 -2.08
CA LEU A 5 -5.09 -7.54 -2.24
C LEU A 5 -5.13 -9.07 -2.12
N ASP A 6 -4.22 -9.77 -2.79
CA ASP A 6 -4.11 -11.22 -2.71
C ASP A 6 -3.81 -11.69 -1.29
N ASN A 7 -2.90 -11.01 -0.60
CA ASN A 7 -2.58 -11.29 0.80
C ASN A 7 -3.78 -11.05 1.72
N ALA A 8 -4.54 -10.00 1.48
CA ALA A 8 -5.75 -9.71 2.24
C ALA A 8 -6.82 -10.78 2.05
N ARG A 9 -7.06 -11.20 0.81
CA ARG A 9 -8.04 -12.23 0.47
C ARG A 9 -7.75 -13.58 1.11
N HIS A 10 -6.47 -13.91 1.29
CA HIS A 10 -6.02 -15.19 1.85
C HIS A 10 -5.55 -15.08 3.29
N ASP A 11 -5.72 -13.93 3.93
CA ASP A 11 -5.25 -13.61 5.28
C ASP A 11 -3.81 -14.08 5.53
N LYS A 12 -2.92 -13.74 4.59
CA LYS A 12 -1.53 -14.16 4.65
C LYS A 12 -0.74 -13.37 5.70
N HIS A 13 -0.01 -14.08 6.54
CA HIS A 13 0.85 -13.53 7.58
C HIS A 13 2.29 -13.34 7.06
N ASP A 14 2.43 -12.61 5.97
CA ASP A 14 3.70 -12.42 5.27
C ASP A 14 4.33 -11.04 5.53
N TYR A 15 3.72 -10.23 6.36
CA TYR A 15 4.17 -8.87 6.58
C TYR A 15 5.12 -8.74 7.75
N LYS A 16 6.12 -7.89 7.57
CA LYS A 16 6.88 -7.30 8.66
C LYS A 16 6.16 -6.02 9.06
N TYR A 17 5.65 -6.01 10.28
CA TYR A 17 4.91 -4.89 10.84
C TYR A 17 5.82 -4.02 11.69
N ARG A 18 6.03 -2.79 11.26
CA ARG A 18 6.82 -1.80 11.98
C ARG A 18 5.93 -0.71 12.52
N LYS A 19 6.10 -0.41 13.79
CA LYS A 19 5.25 0.54 14.49
C LYS A 19 6.12 1.48 15.33
N ASN A 20 5.82 2.77 15.26
CA ASN A 20 6.44 3.78 16.10
C ASN A 20 5.32 4.59 16.77
N ILE A 21 5.18 4.46 18.07
CA ILE A 21 4.21 5.19 18.88
C ILE A 21 4.98 5.99 19.93
N ASP A 22 4.84 7.32 19.88
CA ASP A 22 5.48 8.26 20.81
C ASP A 22 7.01 8.04 20.94
N GLY A 23 7.66 7.78 19.80
CA GLY A 23 9.09 7.50 19.76
C GLY A 23 9.48 6.08 20.10
N LYS A 24 8.54 5.23 20.47
CA LYS A 24 8.78 3.83 20.79
C LYS A 24 8.59 2.97 19.53
N TYR A 25 9.69 2.43 19.04
CA TYR A 25 9.72 1.58 17.85
C TYR A 25 9.56 0.10 18.21
N THR A 26 8.67 -0.56 17.50
CA THR A 26 8.51 -2.03 17.57
C THR A 26 8.48 -2.64 16.18
N GLU A 27 8.96 -3.86 16.05
CA GLU A 27 8.92 -4.63 14.81
C GLU A 27 8.44 -6.04 15.11
N GLU A 28 7.43 -6.48 14.39
CA GLU A 28 6.89 -7.83 14.48
C GLU A 28 6.87 -8.46 13.09
N LYS A 29 7.21 -9.75 13.03
CA LYS A 29 7.20 -10.53 11.79
C LYS A 29 5.96 -11.41 11.72
N ARG A 30 5.64 -11.86 10.51
CA ARG A 30 4.51 -12.78 10.25
C ARG A 30 3.17 -12.22 10.69
N LYS A 31 2.94 -10.95 10.37
CA LYS A 31 1.67 -10.28 10.60
C LYS A 31 0.82 -10.29 9.33
N SER A 32 -0.49 -10.30 9.51
CA SER A 32 -1.43 -10.09 8.42
C SER A 32 -1.79 -8.61 8.29
N LEU A 33 -2.30 -8.23 7.11
CA LEU A 33 -2.84 -6.88 6.91
C LEU A 33 -3.99 -6.59 7.86
N LEU A 34 -4.85 -7.57 8.11
CA LEU A 34 -5.97 -7.44 9.05
C LEU A 34 -5.52 -7.14 10.48
N GLU A 35 -4.49 -7.82 10.95
CA GLU A 35 -3.93 -7.56 12.28
C GLU A 35 -3.41 -6.12 12.39
N ALA A 36 -2.70 -5.63 11.38
CA ALA A 36 -2.21 -4.25 11.37
C ALA A 36 -3.34 -3.23 11.32
N LEU A 37 -4.38 -3.47 10.54
CA LEU A 37 -5.55 -2.58 10.45
C LEU A 37 -6.29 -2.47 11.78
N LYS A 38 -6.39 -3.57 12.52
CA LYS A 38 -7.14 -3.63 13.78
C LYS A 38 -6.31 -3.30 15.02
N ASP A 39 -5.00 -3.17 14.88
CA ASP A 39 -4.11 -2.90 16.01
C ASP A 39 -4.31 -1.50 16.59
N GLU A 40 -4.57 -0.51 15.74
CA GLU A 40 -4.75 0.89 16.13
C GLU A 40 -5.95 1.53 15.42
N GLU A 41 -6.46 2.61 16.00
CA GLU A 41 -7.43 3.49 15.34
C GLU A 41 -6.71 4.50 14.45
N TRP A 42 -6.24 4.06 13.30
CA TRP A 42 -5.45 4.87 12.37
C TRP A 42 -6.21 6.11 11.91
N ASP A 43 -5.59 7.26 11.93
CA ASP A 43 -6.16 8.51 11.43
C ASP A 43 -6.06 8.63 9.92
N TYR A 44 -4.96 8.12 9.36
CA TYR A 44 -4.68 8.09 7.94
C TYR A 44 -4.20 6.72 7.52
N ILE A 45 -4.72 6.23 6.41
CA ILE A 45 -4.21 5.02 5.76
C ILE A 45 -3.76 5.41 4.35
N VAL A 46 -2.49 5.16 4.07
CA VAL A 46 -1.86 5.58 2.82
C VAL A 46 -1.54 4.34 1.97
N PHE A 47 -1.93 4.39 0.71
CA PHE A 47 -1.63 3.36 -0.28
C PHE A 47 -0.48 3.80 -1.16
N GLN A 48 0.32 2.85 -1.60
CA GLN A 48 1.41 3.10 -2.52
C GLN A 48 1.56 1.93 -3.50
N GLN A 49 1.74 2.26 -4.78
CA GLN A 49 2.13 1.25 -5.76
C GLN A 49 3.65 1.08 -5.77
N ALA A 50 4.11 -0.12 -6.10
CA ALA A 50 5.54 -0.36 -6.31
C ALA A 50 6.08 0.61 -7.38
N SER A 51 7.28 1.14 -7.17
CA SER A 51 7.87 2.17 -8.04
C SER A 51 7.93 1.74 -9.52
N SER A 52 8.16 0.45 -9.78
CA SER A 52 8.21 -0.10 -11.15
C SER A 52 6.86 -0.08 -11.88
N PHE A 53 5.76 0.09 -11.17
CA PHE A 53 4.39 0.14 -11.72
C PHE A 53 3.68 1.46 -11.44
N ALA A 54 4.32 2.37 -10.69
CA ALA A 54 3.66 3.59 -10.22
C ALA A 54 3.16 4.51 -11.35
N GLY A 55 3.81 4.49 -12.51
CA GLY A 55 3.39 5.26 -13.68
C GLY A 55 2.42 4.52 -14.61
N GLN A 56 2.05 3.29 -14.31
CA GLN A 56 1.08 2.53 -15.10
C GLN A 56 -0.30 2.60 -14.48
N TYR A 57 -1.16 3.45 -15.02
CA TYR A 57 -2.52 3.60 -14.53
C TYR A 57 -3.29 2.27 -14.48
N SER A 58 -3.13 1.44 -15.50
CA SER A 58 -3.77 0.12 -15.57
C SER A 58 -3.35 -0.84 -14.45
N SER A 59 -2.22 -0.60 -13.79
CA SER A 59 -1.77 -1.43 -12.67
C SER A 59 -2.49 -1.15 -11.35
N TYR A 60 -3.29 -0.09 -11.30
CA TYR A 60 -4.03 0.30 -10.10
C TYR A 60 -5.41 -0.34 -10.00
N PHE A 61 -6.11 -0.48 -11.12
CA PHE A 61 -7.52 -0.87 -11.13
C PHE A 61 -7.75 -2.19 -11.86
N PRO A 62 -8.71 -2.99 -11.38
CA PRO A 62 -9.68 -2.74 -10.29
C PRO A 62 -9.12 -2.99 -8.88
N GLU A 63 -7.91 -3.48 -8.75
CA GLU A 63 -7.33 -3.99 -7.49
C GLU A 63 -7.26 -2.93 -6.39
N LEU A 64 -6.96 -1.68 -6.73
CA LEU A 64 -6.93 -0.60 -5.74
C LEU A 64 -8.31 -0.37 -5.11
N THR A 65 -9.35 -0.37 -5.91
CA THR A 65 -10.73 -0.21 -5.42
C THR A 65 -11.10 -1.33 -4.45
N GLU A 66 -10.81 -2.57 -4.81
CA GLU A 66 -11.09 -3.74 -3.98
C GLU A 66 -10.28 -3.73 -2.68
N LEU A 67 -9.00 -3.34 -2.75
CA LEU A 67 -8.16 -3.20 -1.56
C LEU A 67 -8.68 -2.10 -0.64
N MET A 68 -9.09 -0.97 -1.19
CA MET A 68 -9.68 0.13 -0.41
C MET A 68 -10.98 -0.31 0.27
N GLU A 69 -11.83 -1.04 -0.41
CA GLU A 69 -13.06 -1.59 0.19
C GLU A 69 -12.75 -2.53 1.36
N TYR A 70 -11.77 -3.40 1.19
CA TYR A 70 -11.33 -4.30 2.27
C TYR A 70 -10.81 -3.50 3.48
N VAL A 71 -9.99 -2.48 3.24
CA VAL A 71 -9.44 -1.63 4.30
C VAL A 71 -10.54 -0.85 5.00
N LYS A 72 -11.48 -0.28 4.27
CA LYS A 72 -12.63 0.43 4.84
C LYS A 72 -13.50 -0.47 5.71
N ALA A 73 -13.69 -1.71 5.31
CA ALA A 73 -14.49 -2.68 6.07
C ALA A 73 -13.83 -3.08 7.40
N ASN A 74 -12.51 -2.99 7.50
CA ASN A 74 -11.73 -3.49 8.65
C ASN A 74 -11.05 -2.39 9.47
N ALA A 75 -11.02 -1.15 9.02
CA ALA A 75 -10.49 -0.04 9.79
C ALA A 75 -11.40 0.24 11.01
N THR A 76 -10.77 0.49 12.15
CA THR A 76 -11.50 0.66 13.42
C THR A 76 -11.92 2.10 13.71
N ASN A 77 -11.26 3.08 13.07
CA ASN A 77 -11.61 4.49 13.20
C ASN A 77 -12.63 4.90 12.14
N PRO A 78 -13.86 5.29 12.49
CA PRO A 78 -14.87 5.70 11.52
C PRO A 78 -14.51 7.00 10.78
N ASN A 79 -13.58 7.78 11.30
CA ASN A 79 -13.11 9.05 10.73
C ASN A 79 -11.78 8.93 9.99
N VAL A 80 -11.30 7.71 9.73
CA VAL A 80 -10.04 7.50 9.02
C VAL A 80 -10.09 8.14 7.63
N LYS A 81 -8.98 8.77 7.24
CA LYS A 81 -8.79 9.36 5.92
C LYS A 81 -7.84 8.51 5.10
N TYR A 82 -8.05 8.48 3.80
CA TYR A 82 -7.26 7.70 2.86
C TYR A 82 -6.47 8.61 1.93
N ALA A 83 -5.26 8.19 1.61
CA ALA A 83 -4.40 8.89 0.66
C ALA A 83 -3.65 7.90 -0.23
N MET A 84 -3.30 8.35 -1.42
CA MET A 84 -2.43 7.61 -2.33
C MET A 84 -1.10 8.34 -2.43
N GLN A 85 -0.02 7.68 -2.04
CA GLN A 85 1.31 8.25 -2.16
C GLN A 85 1.81 8.10 -3.58
N GLN A 86 2.14 9.22 -4.19
CA GLN A 86 2.79 9.25 -5.50
C GLN A 86 4.29 9.10 -5.33
N THR A 87 4.89 8.18 -6.06
CA THR A 87 6.34 8.00 -6.06
C THR A 87 7.01 9.02 -6.99
N TRP A 88 8.32 9.14 -6.86
CA TRP A 88 9.14 9.99 -7.73
C TRP A 88 9.10 9.49 -9.16
N ALA A 89 9.21 10.41 -10.10
CA ALA A 89 9.45 10.05 -11.49
C ALA A 89 10.87 9.50 -11.65
N TYR A 90 11.05 8.55 -12.57
CA TYR A 90 12.39 8.12 -12.96
C TYR A 90 13.13 9.24 -13.69
N ALA A 91 14.45 9.28 -13.55
CA ALA A 91 15.29 10.19 -14.31
C ALA A 91 15.11 9.93 -15.82
N LYS A 92 15.22 10.98 -16.65
CA LYS A 92 15.00 10.92 -18.09
C LYS A 92 15.84 9.85 -18.80
N ASP A 93 17.05 9.61 -18.31
CA ASP A 93 18.03 8.67 -18.85
C ASP A 93 18.09 7.35 -18.06
N SER A 94 17.10 7.10 -17.21
CA SER A 94 17.03 5.86 -16.42
C SER A 94 16.89 4.64 -17.31
N ASN A 95 17.67 3.61 -17.01
CA ASN A 95 17.57 2.28 -17.60
C ASN A 95 16.85 1.27 -16.70
N HIS A 96 16.26 1.73 -15.60
CA HIS A 96 15.47 0.87 -14.72
C HIS A 96 14.26 0.30 -15.46
N PRO A 97 13.93 -1.00 -15.30
CA PRO A 97 12.76 -1.59 -15.97
C PRO A 97 11.45 -0.85 -15.71
N GLY A 98 11.28 -0.27 -14.51
CA GLY A 98 10.13 0.54 -14.17
C GLY A 98 9.97 1.81 -15.00
N PHE A 99 11.07 2.40 -15.45
CA PHE A 99 11.03 3.57 -16.36
C PHE A 99 10.30 3.26 -17.66
N PHE A 100 10.60 2.12 -18.24
CA PHE A 100 9.99 1.72 -19.50
C PHE A 100 8.51 1.36 -19.36
N ARG A 101 8.14 0.83 -18.19
CA ARG A 101 6.73 0.54 -17.84
C ARG A 101 5.92 1.80 -17.58
N CYS A 102 6.58 2.82 -17.02
CA CYS A 102 5.95 4.07 -16.61
C CYS A 102 6.05 5.17 -17.68
N ARG A 103 6.35 4.84 -18.91
CA ARG A 103 6.31 5.79 -20.01
C ARG A 103 4.87 6.26 -20.20
N ILE A 104 4.54 7.31 -19.50
CA ILE A 104 3.36 8.09 -19.80
C ILE A 104 3.85 9.19 -20.74
N PHE A 105 3.43 9.12 -21.96
CA PHE A 105 3.59 10.23 -22.87
C PHE A 105 2.48 11.23 -22.53
N LEU A 106 2.89 12.29 -21.90
CA LEU A 106 2.06 13.48 -21.76
C LEU A 106 2.15 14.29 -23.03
#